data_03fe3f0952f9686be39a2f7e41577339
#
_entry.id   03fe3f0952f9686be39a2f7e41577339
#
_cell.length_a   1.000
_cell.length_b   1.000
_cell.length_c   1.000
_cell.angle_alpha   90.00
_cell.angle_beta   90.00
_cell.angle_gamma   90.00
#
_symmetry.space_group_name_H-M   'P 1'
#
loop_
_entity.id
_entity.type
_entity.pdbx_description
1 polymer ?
#
loop_
_entity_poly.entity_id
_entity_poly.type
_entity_poly.pdbx_seq_one_letter_code
_entity_poly.pdbx_strand_id
1 'polypeptide(L)'
;MYAQFRDPRWLIMMVVLFLLPGCTGVPDGVKPVKKFQLERYLGRWYEIARLDHSFERGMNSVSATYSMRKDGGVRVLNRGFKNDLNQWSEAEGKAYFVEGSDTGHLKVSFFGPFYGSYVIFELDSQNYEYAFVSGMNTDYLWLLSRTPQVSDELLDVFKTTAESYGFNIENLIMVQQPERSDL
;
A
#
# COMPACT_ATOMS: atom_id res chain seq x y z
N MET A 1 -33.72 -14.15 -48.90
CA MET A 1 -33.43 -12.82 -48.28
C MET A 1 -33.81 -12.93 -46.80
N TYR A 2 -32.87 -13.35 -45.93
CA TYR A 2 -33.10 -13.51 -44.51
C TYR A 2 -32.38 -12.38 -43.78
N ALA A 3 -33.16 -11.47 -43.19
CA ALA A 3 -32.68 -10.47 -42.27
C ALA A 3 -32.52 -11.14 -40.88
N GLN A 4 -31.28 -11.32 -40.43
CA GLN A 4 -31.02 -11.70 -39.05
C GLN A 4 -31.14 -10.46 -38.18
N PHE A 5 -32.16 -10.45 -37.36
CA PHE A 5 -32.31 -9.51 -36.25
C PHE A 5 -31.21 -9.83 -35.23
N ARG A 6 -30.20 -8.96 -35.15
CA ARG A 6 -29.22 -8.98 -34.08
C ARG A 6 -29.87 -8.42 -32.81
N ASP A 7 -30.15 -9.29 -31.88
CA ASP A 7 -30.80 -8.98 -30.62
C ASP A 7 -29.94 -7.94 -29.82
N PRO A 8 -30.47 -6.75 -29.50
CA PRO A 8 -29.71 -5.70 -28.83
C PRO A 8 -29.31 -6.05 -27.39
N ARG A 9 -29.84 -7.14 -26.83
CA ARG A 9 -29.52 -7.64 -25.50
C ARG A 9 -28.05 -8.04 -25.32
N TRP A 10 -27.39 -8.49 -26.37
CA TRP A 10 -25.96 -8.86 -26.36
C TRP A 10 -25.03 -7.65 -26.27
N LEU A 11 -25.42 -6.51 -26.81
CA LEU A 11 -24.67 -5.27 -26.73
C LEU A 11 -24.71 -4.66 -25.32
N ILE A 12 -25.82 -4.80 -24.61
CA ILE A 12 -25.98 -4.33 -23.23
C ILE A 12 -25.17 -5.20 -22.28
N MET A 13 -25.05 -6.52 -22.51
CA MET A 13 -24.30 -7.43 -21.67
C MET A 13 -22.77 -7.23 -21.81
N MET A 14 -22.29 -6.75 -22.95
CA MET A 14 -20.87 -6.46 -23.18
C MET A 14 -20.41 -5.13 -22.56
N VAL A 15 -21.31 -4.15 -22.40
CA VAL A 15 -20.98 -2.83 -21.81
C VAL A 15 -20.94 -2.88 -20.27
N VAL A 16 -21.68 -3.79 -19.64
CA VAL A 16 -21.70 -3.92 -18.16
C VAL A 16 -20.42 -4.58 -17.62
N LEU A 17 -19.66 -5.29 -18.45
CA LEU A 17 -18.43 -5.98 -18.01
C LEU A 17 -17.20 -5.07 -17.86
N PHE A 18 -17.29 -3.77 -18.22
CA PHE A 18 -16.17 -2.83 -18.21
C PHE A 18 -16.19 -1.81 -17.06
N LEU A 19 -17.15 -1.89 -16.14
CA LEU A 19 -17.25 -0.97 -15.00
C LEU A 19 -17.08 -1.73 -13.67
N LEU A 20 -15.99 -2.48 -13.50
CA LEU A 20 -15.51 -2.78 -12.16
C LEU A 20 -14.59 -1.62 -11.76
N PRO A 21 -15.05 -0.69 -10.91
CA PRO A 21 -14.14 0.26 -10.30
C PRO A 21 -13.13 -0.58 -9.50
N GLY A 22 -11.87 -0.51 -9.86
CA GLY A 22 -10.82 -1.05 -9.00
C GLY A 22 -11.01 -0.44 -7.60
N CYS A 23 -10.79 -1.22 -6.54
CA CYS A 23 -10.91 -0.77 -5.15
C CYS A 23 -9.79 0.27 -4.84
N THR A 24 -9.89 1.46 -5.44
CA THR A 24 -8.94 2.56 -5.32
C THR A 24 -9.49 3.68 -4.45
N GLY A 25 -10.41 3.36 -3.54
CA GLY A 25 -10.96 4.28 -2.56
C GLY A 25 -9.92 4.76 -1.56
N VAL A 26 -10.27 5.82 -0.83
CA VAL A 26 -9.53 6.36 0.31
C VAL A 26 -10.47 6.24 1.52
N PRO A 27 -9.96 5.89 2.72
CA PRO A 27 -10.79 5.85 3.92
C PRO A 27 -11.44 7.21 4.21
N ASP A 28 -12.64 7.22 4.78
CA ASP A 28 -13.35 8.46 5.11
C ASP A 28 -12.48 9.38 5.98
N GLY A 29 -12.41 10.66 5.58
CA GLY A 29 -11.62 11.67 6.28
C GLY A 29 -10.12 11.66 5.97
N VAL A 30 -9.55 10.55 5.52
CA VAL A 30 -8.13 10.44 5.14
C VAL A 30 -7.88 11.21 3.84
N LYS A 31 -6.78 11.97 3.80
CA LYS A 31 -6.38 12.71 2.60
C LYS A 31 -4.97 12.34 2.19
N PRO A 32 -4.73 11.97 0.92
CA PRO A 32 -3.37 11.72 0.43
C PRO A 32 -2.52 12.98 0.53
N VAL A 33 -1.25 12.83 0.88
CA VAL A 33 -0.29 13.94 0.90
C VAL A 33 -0.18 14.56 -0.50
N LYS A 34 -0.01 15.87 -0.55
CA LYS A 34 0.24 16.64 -1.77
C LYS A 34 1.73 17.01 -1.88
N LYS A 35 2.15 17.41 -3.08
CA LYS A 35 3.57 17.69 -3.42
C LYS A 35 4.47 16.48 -3.20
N PHE A 36 3.91 15.29 -3.36
CA PHE A 36 4.63 14.03 -3.29
C PHE A 36 5.69 13.95 -4.39
N GLN A 37 6.89 13.48 -4.07
CA GLN A 37 8.00 13.31 -4.99
C GLN A 37 8.41 11.85 -5.01
N LEU A 38 8.03 11.14 -6.07
CA LEU A 38 8.26 9.70 -6.17
C LEU A 38 9.74 9.32 -6.06
N GLU A 39 10.63 10.10 -6.68
CA GLU A 39 12.07 9.83 -6.69
C GLU A 39 12.66 9.77 -5.29
N ARG A 40 12.13 10.57 -4.35
CA ARG A 40 12.53 10.58 -2.95
C ARG A 40 11.92 9.40 -2.17
N TYR A 41 10.78 8.88 -2.64
CA TYR A 41 10.09 7.75 -2.02
C TYR A 41 10.68 6.40 -2.43
N LEU A 42 11.38 6.32 -3.55
CA LEU A 42 12.03 5.10 -4.02
C LEU A 42 13.05 4.54 -3.02
N GLY A 43 13.40 3.27 -3.17
CA GLY A 43 14.32 2.54 -2.30
C GLY A 43 13.58 1.73 -1.25
N ARG A 44 14.31 1.32 -0.22
CA ARG A 44 13.79 0.44 0.85
C ARG A 44 13.08 1.23 1.94
N TRP A 45 11.98 0.63 2.41
CA TRP A 45 11.23 1.03 3.60
C TRP A 45 11.05 -0.20 4.49
N TYR A 46 11.24 -0.03 5.79
CA TYR A 46 10.95 -1.04 6.80
C TYR A 46 9.54 -0.84 7.33
N GLU A 47 8.80 -1.92 7.49
CA GLU A 47 7.51 -1.89 8.13
C GLU A 47 7.71 -1.95 9.65
N ILE A 48 7.30 -0.91 10.36
CA ILE A 48 7.45 -0.78 11.82
C ILE A 48 6.21 -1.27 12.54
N ALA A 49 5.04 -0.94 12.00
CA ALA A 49 3.77 -1.36 12.57
C ALA A 49 2.73 -1.51 11.47
N ARG A 50 1.73 -2.37 11.70
CA ARG A 50 0.58 -2.56 10.81
C ARG A 50 -0.67 -3.01 11.57
N LEU A 51 -1.84 -2.88 10.95
CA LEU A 51 -3.00 -3.70 11.29
C LEU A 51 -2.89 -5.09 10.66
N ASP A 52 -3.54 -6.09 11.28
CA ASP A 52 -3.47 -7.47 10.78
C ASP A 52 -4.20 -7.63 9.44
N HIS A 53 -3.55 -8.24 8.49
CA HIS A 53 -4.14 -8.65 7.22
C HIS A 53 -3.51 -9.96 6.70
N SER A 54 -4.26 -10.68 5.90
CA SER A 54 -3.97 -12.08 5.57
C SER A 54 -2.66 -12.31 4.82
N PHE A 55 -2.20 -11.35 4.03
CA PHE A 55 -1.01 -11.52 3.19
C PHE A 55 0.33 -11.29 3.91
N GLU A 56 0.32 -10.66 5.11
CA GLU A 56 1.53 -10.47 5.94
C GLU A 56 1.43 -11.10 7.33
N ARG A 57 0.32 -11.83 7.59
CA ARG A 57 0.09 -12.47 8.89
C ARG A 57 1.23 -13.40 9.27
N GLY A 58 1.75 -13.26 10.50
CA GLY A 58 2.84 -14.06 11.03
C GLY A 58 4.22 -13.73 10.46
N MET A 59 4.36 -12.64 9.68
CA MET A 59 5.65 -12.21 9.18
C MET A 59 6.32 -11.17 10.08
N ASN A 60 7.64 -11.31 10.22
CA ASN A 60 8.57 -10.33 10.79
C ASN A 60 9.57 -9.87 9.73
N SER A 61 10.42 -8.92 10.09
CA SER A 61 11.46 -8.38 9.20
C SER A 61 10.92 -7.93 7.85
N VAL A 62 9.70 -7.35 7.88
CA VAL A 62 9.00 -6.95 6.66
C VAL A 62 9.58 -5.66 6.11
N SER A 63 9.80 -5.63 4.82
CA SER A 63 10.25 -4.44 4.10
C SER A 63 9.62 -4.37 2.71
N ALA A 64 9.45 -3.14 2.21
CA ALA A 64 9.05 -2.86 0.84
C ALA A 64 10.17 -2.11 0.12
N THR A 65 10.49 -2.51 -1.11
CA THR A 65 11.44 -1.78 -1.96
C THR A 65 10.73 -1.28 -3.21
N TYR A 66 10.79 0.02 -3.43
CA TYR A 66 10.17 0.69 -4.57
C TYR A 66 11.23 1.08 -5.59
N SER A 67 10.99 0.81 -6.87
CA SER A 67 11.87 1.20 -7.96
C SER A 67 11.07 1.56 -9.22
N MET A 68 11.65 2.38 -10.08
CA MET A 68 10.99 2.77 -11.34
C MET A 68 10.88 1.58 -12.29
N ARG A 69 9.75 1.50 -12.97
CA ARG A 69 9.49 0.59 -14.09
C ARG A 69 9.70 1.32 -15.41
N LYS A 70 10.01 0.57 -16.47
CA LYS A 70 10.15 1.13 -17.83
C LYS A 70 8.86 1.71 -18.40
N ASP A 71 7.71 1.27 -17.89
CA ASP A 71 6.37 1.73 -18.30
C ASP A 71 5.89 2.97 -17.52
N GLY A 72 6.75 3.60 -16.71
CA GLY A 72 6.42 4.76 -15.90
C GLY A 72 5.72 4.43 -14.57
N GLY A 73 5.43 3.16 -14.29
CA GLY A 73 4.92 2.70 -13.01
C GLY A 73 6.02 2.47 -11.98
N VAL A 74 5.64 1.99 -10.81
CA VAL A 74 6.52 1.65 -9.69
C VAL A 74 6.52 0.13 -9.50
N ARG A 75 7.70 -0.47 -9.49
CA ARG A 75 7.88 -1.85 -9.03
C ARG A 75 7.90 -1.85 -7.52
N VAL A 76 7.12 -2.72 -6.91
CA VAL A 76 7.02 -2.94 -5.46
C VAL A 76 7.53 -4.33 -5.17
N LEU A 77 8.60 -4.46 -4.41
CA LEU A 77 9.09 -5.74 -3.92
C LEU A 77 8.91 -5.77 -2.40
N ASN A 78 7.93 -6.53 -1.95
CA ASN A 78 7.74 -6.82 -0.52
C ASN A 78 8.54 -8.05 -0.14
N ARG A 79 9.19 -8.01 1.01
CA ARG A 79 9.93 -9.12 1.58
C ARG A 79 9.63 -9.22 3.07
N GLY A 80 9.38 -10.43 3.56
CA GLY A 80 9.13 -10.70 4.97
C GLY A 80 9.59 -12.10 5.37
N PHE A 81 9.90 -12.29 6.64
CA PHE A 81 10.28 -13.57 7.18
C PHE A 81 9.07 -14.26 7.83
N LYS A 82 8.70 -15.44 7.36
CA LYS A 82 7.63 -16.27 7.90
C LYS A 82 8.17 -17.10 9.05
N ASN A 83 7.78 -16.76 10.29
CA ASN A 83 8.31 -17.42 11.49
C ASN A 83 7.90 -18.90 11.58
N ASP A 84 6.68 -19.23 11.21
CA ASP A 84 6.12 -20.58 11.22
C ASP A 84 6.83 -21.54 10.24
N LEU A 85 7.32 -21.01 9.13
CA LEU A 85 8.00 -21.77 8.09
C LEU A 85 9.54 -21.60 8.13
N ASN A 86 10.04 -20.72 8.99
CA ASN A 86 11.46 -20.36 9.09
C ASN A 86 12.09 -20.01 7.74
N GLN A 87 11.38 -19.20 6.94
CA GLN A 87 11.83 -18.87 5.58
C GLN A 87 11.43 -17.44 5.16
N TRP A 88 12.24 -16.86 4.28
CA TRP A 88 11.92 -15.62 3.60
C TRP A 88 10.83 -15.83 2.55
N SER A 89 9.95 -14.85 2.43
CA SER A 89 8.92 -14.76 1.39
C SER A 89 9.06 -13.43 0.69
N GLU A 90 8.91 -13.45 -0.63
CA GLU A 90 8.93 -12.24 -1.46
C GLU A 90 7.68 -12.21 -2.34
N ALA A 91 7.17 -11.00 -2.55
CA ALA A 91 6.07 -10.73 -3.47
C ALA A 91 6.41 -9.50 -4.31
N GLU A 92 6.35 -9.65 -5.62
CA GLU A 92 6.56 -8.54 -6.56
C GLU A 92 5.23 -8.03 -7.08
N GLY A 93 5.03 -6.73 -6.96
CA GLY A 93 3.87 -6.01 -7.44
C GLY A 93 4.24 -4.84 -8.33
N LYS A 94 3.22 -4.18 -8.84
CA LYS A 94 3.30 -2.95 -9.61
C LYS A 94 2.32 -1.92 -9.09
N ALA A 95 2.74 -0.67 -9.04
CA ALA A 95 1.88 0.42 -8.63
C ALA A 95 1.85 1.54 -9.67
N TYR A 96 0.74 2.27 -9.70
CA TYR A 96 0.52 3.42 -10.58
C TYR A 96 -0.24 4.49 -9.83
N PHE A 97 0.00 5.75 -10.13
CA PHE A 97 -0.77 6.84 -9.55
C PHE A 97 -2.24 6.73 -9.95
N VAL A 98 -3.14 7.04 -9.02
CA VAL A 98 -4.59 7.12 -9.26
C VAL A 98 -4.97 8.51 -9.77
N GLU A 99 -4.32 9.52 -9.20
CA GLU A 99 -4.44 10.94 -9.56
C GLU A 99 -3.15 11.43 -10.24
N GLY A 100 -2.77 12.68 -10.01
CA GLY A 100 -1.49 13.23 -10.46
C GLY A 100 -0.29 12.66 -9.71
N SER A 101 0.89 12.68 -10.33
CA SER A 101 2.14 12.13 -9.76
C SER A 101 2.65 12.88 -8.51
N ASP A 102 2.08 14.02 -8.21
CA ASP A 102 2.36 14.84 -7.01
C ASP A 102 1.43 14.55 -5.82
N THR A 103 0.60 13.53 -5.94
CA THR A 103 -0.34 13.09 -4.90
C THR A 103 0.03 11.70 -4.41
N GLY A 104 0.16 11.51 -3.11
CA GLY A 104 0.52 10.24 -2.47
C GLY A 104 -0.58 9.18 -2.54
N HIS A 105 -1.27 9.04 -3.69
CA HIS A 105 -2.33 8.07 -3.91
C HIS A 105 -2.00 7.18 -5.12
N LEU A 106 -1.63 5.94 -4.83
CA LEU A 106 -1.33 4.93 -5.83
C LEU A 106 -2.34 3.77 -5.72
N LYS A 107 -2.42 3.00 -6.78
CA LYS A 107 -3.03 1.66 -6.80
C LYS A 107 -1.95 0.62 -6.99
N VAL A 108 -1.96 -0.43 -6.17
CA VAL A 108 -0.96 -1.51 -6.19
C VAL A 108 -1.61 -2.85 -6.54
N SER A 109 -0.92 -3.65 -7.34
CA SER A 109 -1.35 -5.01 -7.69
C SER A 109 -0.19 -5.98 -7.55
N PHE A 110 -0.40 -7.04 -6.80
CA PHE A 110 0.46 -8.22 -6.72
C PHE A 110 -0.12 -9.38 -7.55
N PHE A 111 -1.42 -9.34 -7.83
CA PHE A 111 -2.13 -10.37 -8.60
C PHE A 111 -3.07 -9.67 -9.58
N GLY A 112 -2.62 -9.44 -10.79
CA GLY A 112 -3.47 -8.82 -11.83
C GLY A 112 -4.67 -9.69 -12.17
N PRO A 113 -5.82 -9.11 -12.49
CA PRO A 113 -6.06 -7.69 -12.78
C PRO A 113 -6.47 -6.83 -11.57
N PHE A 114 -6.43 -7.35 -10.35
CA PHE A 114 -6.93 -6.67 -9.15
C PHE A 114 -5.92 -5.66 -8.61
N TYR A 115 -6.42 -4.48 -8.24
CA TYR A 115 -5.65 -3.41 -7.62
C TYR A 115 -6.25 -3.03 -6.28
N GLY A 116 -5.39 -2.85 -5.27
CA GLY A 116 -5.73 -2.23 -3.99
C GLY A 116 -5.26 -0.78 -3.93
N SER A 117 -5.87 0.02 -3.08
CA SER A 117 -5.45 1.38 -2.79
C SER A 117 -4.18 1.39 -1.94
N TYR A 118 -3.31 2.36 -2.18
CA TYR A 118 -2.13 2.66 -1.39
C TYR A 118 -2.08 4.18 -1.20
N VAL A 119 -2.46 4.62 -0.01
CA VAL A 119 -2.66 6.05 0.31
C VAL A 119 -1.63 6.47 1.34
N ILE A 120 -0.66 7.27 0.93
CA ILE A 120 0.28 7.91 1.85
C ILE A 120 -0.46 9.15 2.38
N PHE A 121 -0.87 9.12 3.66
CA PHE A 121 -1.65 10.20 4.26
C PHE A 121 -0.84 11.07 5.25
N GLU A 122 0.33 10.59 5.67
CA GLU A 122 1.34 11.35 6.40
C GLU A 122 2.73 10.97 5.89
N LEU A 123 3.62 11.94 5.78
CA LEU A 123 4.96 11.75 5.23
C LEU A 123 5.90 12.80 5.80
N ASP A 124 7.09 12.42 6.25
CA ASP A 124 8.16 13.37 6.50
C ASP A 124 8.55 14.06 5.17
N SER A 125 7.96 15.23 4.94
CA SER A 125 8.17 15.98 3.69
C SER A 125 9.58 16.54 3.54
N GLN A 126 10.34 16.66 4.64
CA GLN A 126 11.69 17.22 4.64
C GLN A 126 12.74 16.17 4.28
N ASN A 127 12.72 14.98 4.91
CA ASN A 127 13.77 13.98 4.76
C ASN A 127 13.27 12.67 4.14
N TYR A 128 11.95 12.44 4.11
CA TYR A 128 11.33 11.17 3.67
C TYR A 128 11.78 9.99 4.53
N GLU A 129 11.85 10.18 5.85
CA GLU A 129 12.30 9.15 6.78
C GLU A 129 11.19 8.24 7.27
N TYR A 130 9.93 8.73 7.33
CA TYR A 130 8.76 7.93 7.68
C TYR A 130 7.56 8.25 6.81
N ALA A 131 6.63 7.29 6.73
CA ALA A 131 5.35 7.44 6.04
C ALA A 131 4.26 6.65 6.77
N PHE A 132 3.05 7.25 6.88
CA PHE A 132 1.84 6.55 7.31
C PHE A 132 1.01 6.24 6.08
N VAL A 133 0.67 4.98 5.93
CA VAL A 133 0.02 4.46 4.72
C VAL A 133 -1.26 3.75 5.09
N SER A 134 -2.31 3.95 4.30
CA SER A 134 -3.55 3.21 4.39
C SER A 134 -3.90 2.50 3.08
N GLY A 135 -4.80 1.52 3.17
CA GLY A 135 -5.48 0.95 2.03
C GLY A 135 -6.73 1.75 1.66
N MET A 136 -7.74 1.05 1.14
CA MET A 136 -9.01 1.65 0.70
C MET A 136 -9.99 1.93 1.86
N ASN A 137 -9.75 1.39 3.04
CA ASN A 137 -10.56 1.53 4.24
C ASN A 137 -9.69 1.45 5.51
N THR A 138 -10.28 1.56 6.68
CA THR A 138 -9.59 1.56 7.97
C THR A 138 -9.11 0.19 8.45
N ASP A 139 -9.30 -0.89 7.68
CA ASP A 139 -8.75 -2.21 7.98
C ASP A 139 -7.25 -2.33 7.62
N TYR A 140 -6.73 -1.39 6.81
CA TYR A 140 -5.35 -1.42 6.31
C TYR A 140 -4.60 -0.18 6.76
N LEU A 141 -3.55 -0.38 7.55
CA LEU A 141 -2.71 0.69 8.09
C LEU A 141 -1.27 0.19 8.23
N TRP A 142 -0.31 1.03 7.87
CA TRP A 142 1.12 0.79 8.04
C TRP A 142 1.86 2.04 8.50
N LEU A 143 2.83 1.84 9.40
CA LEU A 143 3.93 2.76 9.65
C LEU A 143 5.17 2.23 8.92
N LEU A 144 5.66 2.99 7.97
CA LEU A 144 6.88 2.70 7.23
C LEU A 144 8.00 3.65 7.66
N SER A 145 9.25 3.15 7.71
CA SER A 145 10.43 3.94 8.05
C SER A 145 11.63 3.57 7.17
N ARG A 146 12.55 4.53 6.99
CA ARG A 146 13.85 4.27 6.36
C ARG A 146 14.82 3.49 7.25
N THR A 147 14.56 3.48 8.53
CA THR A 147 15.34 2.73 9.53
C THR A 147 14.51 1.61 10.14
N PRO A 148 15.14 0.50 10.55
CA PRO A 148 14.44 -0.63 11.15
C PRO A 148 13.84 -0.33 12.52
N GLN A 149 14.18 0.82 13.11
CA GLN A 149 13.68 1.28 14.40
C GLN A 149 13.29 2.76 14.29
N VAL A 150 12.29 3.15 15.06
CA VAL A 150 11.80 4.53 15.17
C VAL A 150 11.75 4.93 16.64
N SER A 151 11.63 6.23 16.91
CA SER A 151 11.48 6.71 18.29
C SER A 151 10.07 6.47 18.82
N ASP A 152 9.93 6.43 20.15
CA ASP A 152 8.63 6.31 20.82
C ASP A 152 7.73 7.49 20.49
N GLU A 153 8.30 8.69 20.33
CA GLU A 153 7.55 9.89 19.95
C GLU A 153 6.89 9.75 18.57
N LEU A 154 7.61 9.14 17.58
CA LEU A 154 7.03 8.90 16.27
C LEU A 154 5.93 7.84 16.33
N LEU A 155 6.10 6.80 17.14
CA LEU A 155 5.07 5.80 17.39
C LEU A 155 3.80 6.41 18.01
N ASP A 156 3.95 7.32 18.96
CA ASP A 156 2.83 8.00 19.61
C ASP A 156 2.11 8.95 18.63
N VAL A 157 2.86 9.68 17.81
CA VAL A 157 2.30 10.51 16.74
C VAL A 157 1.53 9.63 15.74
N PHE A 158 2.09 8.50 15.33
CA PHE A 158 1.43 7.56 14.43
C PHE A 158 0.10 7.04 15.00
N LYS A 159 0.12 6.55 16.25
CA LYS A 159 -1.08 6.02 16.92
C LYS A 159 -2.16 7.10 17.04
N THR A 160 -1.81 8.28 17.54
CA THR A 160 -2.75 9.39 17.73
C THR A 160 -3.36 9.84 16.39
N THR A 161 -2.53 9.95 15.36
CA THR A 161 -2.98 10.31 14.02
C THR A 161 -3.92 9.25 13.45
N ALA A 162 -3.54 7.97 13.52
CA ALA A 162 -4.36 6.87 13.03
C ALA A 162 -5.72 6.80 13.77
N GLU A 163 -5.72 6.91 15.09
CA GLU A 163 -6.94 6.91 15.90
C GLU A 163 -7.89 8.05 15.50
N SER A 164 -7.35 9.24 15.22
CA SER A 164 -8.15 10.39 14.77
C SER A 164 -8.89 10.17 13.45
N TYR A 165 -8.40 9.25 12.62
CA TYR A 165 -9.03 8.80 11.38
C TYR A 165 -9.87 7.53 11.53
N GLY A 166 -10.05 7.03 12.77
CA GLY A 166 -10.91 5.88 13.06
C GLY A 166 -10.26 4.52 12.82
N PHE A 167 -8.94 4.44 12.70
CA PHE A 167 -8.23 3.16 12.69
C PHE A 167 -8.24 2.54 14.08
N ASN A 168 -8.42 1.21 14.16
CA ASN A 168 -8.40 0.49 15.44
C ASN A 168 -6.96 0.19 15.87
N ILE A 169 -6.34 1.14 16.57
CA ILE A 169 -4.96 1.04 17.04
C ILE A 169 -4.74 -0.03 18.13
N GLU A 170 -5.79 -0.51 18.79
CA GLU A 170 -5.67 -1.60 19.77
C GLU A 170 -5.22 -2.92 19.11
N ASN A 171 -5.51 -3.08 17.82
CA ASN A 171 -5.11 -4.24 17.03
C ASN A 171 -3.78 -4.04 16.29
N LEU A 172 -3.02 -2.99 16.63
CA LEU A 172 -1.76 -2.68 15.97
C LEU A 172 -0.70 -3.73 16.31
N ILE A 173 -0.08 -4.29 15.29
CA ILE A 173 1.03 -5.24 15.38
C ILE A 173 2.33 -4.47 15.21
N MET A 174 3.22 -4.55 16.20
CA MET A 174 4.59 -4.08 16.07
C MET A 174 5.43 -5.13 15.35
N VAL A 175 6.02 -4.76 14.22
CA VAL A 175 6.80 -5.66 13.39
C VAL A 175 8.23 -5.70 13.89
N GLN A 176 8.69 -6.87 14.34
CA GLN A 176 10.08 -7.04 14.71
C GLN A 176 10.98 -6.92 13.50
N GLN A 177 11.95 -6.03 13.57
CA GLN A 177 12.98 -5.85 12.56
C GLN A 177 14.32 -6.38 13.11
N PRO A 178 15.24 -6.89 12.24
CA PRO A 178 16.56 -7.31 12.67
C PRO A 178 17.31 -6.11 13.25
N GLU A 179 18.21 -6.38 14.20
CA GLU A 179 19.12 -5.37 14.70
C GLU A 179 20.06 -4.90 13.55
N ARG A 180 20.56 -3.67 13.67
CA ARG A 180 21.39 -3.05 12.62
C ARG A 180 22.66 -3.84 12.29
N SER A 181 23.10 -4.72 13.19
CA SER A 181 24.24 -5.62 13.02
C SER A 181 23.98 -6.81 12.08
N ASP A 182 22.71 -7.10 11.79
CA ASP A 182 22.29 -8.31 11.08
C ASP A 182 21.80 -7.98 9.63
N LEU A 183 21.99 -6.74 9.19
CA LEU A 183 21.70 -6.23 7.85
C LEU A 183 22.97 -6.18 7.01
#